data_89cc1e8bf83ef9f821792c393f22b0c4
#
_entry.id   89cc1e8bf83ef9f821792c393f22b0c4
#
_cell.length_a   1.000
_cell.length_b   1.000
_cell.length_c   1.000
_cell.angle_alpha   90.00
_cell.angle_beta   90.00
_cell.angle_gamma   90.00
#
_symmetry.space_group_name_H-M   'P 1'
#
loop_
_entity.id
_entity.type
_entity.pdbx_description
1 polymer ?
#
loop_
_entity_poly.entity_id
_entity_poly.type
_entity_poly.pdbx_seq_one_letter_code
_entity_poly.pdbx_strand_id
1 'polypeptide(L)'
;MPDRVTRIALDVDGTLSGYGGIIDKWTIGEFLKTAHVGIVSTRGDCHNVASEFGLGYACCAGVDKPTKADCLRDYAQKYPVNGGSLYIADTPHDFTQALNAGWNFADANHLRLNLGAGGDIHTGVVNIDARLLPNIDIVRDLEKDPIPFPDGTVQFIVMKDFLEHLSWRKVAGFMKQVYNKLKSGGWVFIQSPDMDAIYHSIIEKRDFHGDFKYRFETISYWVGGGQDYPENTHKAFFTIDTIHELLKDIGFSQTYCRNDNTNFQCIAKK
;
A
#
# COMPACT_ATOMS: atom_id res chain seq x y z
N MET A 1 -18.00 16.61 5.05
CA MET A 1 -16.70 15.92 4.99
C MET A 1 -16.97 14.60 4.29
N PRO A 2 -16.12 14.11 3.39
CA PRO A 2 -16.31 12.78 2.85
C PRO A 2 -16.35 11.79 4.02
N ASP A 3 -17.22 10.76 3.92
CA ASP A 3 -17.34 9.74 4.95
C ASP A 3 -15.98 9.06 5.09
N ARG A 4 -15.42 9.07 6.29
CA ARG A 4 -14.18 8.36 6.59
C ARG A 4 -14.48 6.87 6.58
N VAL A 5 -13.77 6.14 5.71
CA VAL A 5 -14.14 4.77 5.35
C VAL A 5 -13.18 3.71 5.93
N THR A 6 -12.04 4.16 6.48
CA THR A 6 -11.05 3.32 7.19
C THR A 6 -10.69 3.96 8.53
N ARG A 7 -9.92 3.25 9.37
CA ARG A 7 -9.39 3.82 10.62
C ARG A 7 -7.94 3.42 10.82
N ILE A 8 -7.17 4.38 11.34
CA ILE A 8 -5.75 4.25 11.60
C ILE A 8 -5.50 4.65 13.05
N ALA A 9 -4.91 3.74 13.81
CA ALA A 9 -4.37 4.04 15.13
C ALA A 9 -2.83 4.20 15.00
N LEU A 10 -2.28 5.16 15.73
CA LEU A 10 -0.85 5.43 15.76
C LEU A 10 -0.34 5.27 17.19
N ASP A 11 0.79 4.59 17.37
CA ASP A 11 1.56 4.73 18.61
C ASP A 11 2.28 6.09 18.60
N VAL A 12 2.92 6.44 19.69
CA VAL A 12 3.63 7.73 19.82
C VAL A 12 5.14 7.51 19.70
N ASP A 13 5.77 6.89 20.71
CA ASP A 13 7.20 6.70 20.74
C ASP A 13 7.65 5.78 19.61
N GLY A 14 8.72 6.12 18.92
CA GLY A 14 9.22 5.38 17.75
C GLY A 14 8.31 5.42 16.50
N THR A 15 7.12 6.02 16.59
CA THR A 15 6.13 6.08 15.51
C THR A 15 5.94 7.49 14.96
N LEU A 16 5.66 8.47 15.83
CA LEU A 16 5.44 9.86 15.41
C LEU A 16 6.75 10.65 15.29
N SER A 17 6.80 11.50 14.28
CA SER A 17 7.88 12.49 14.14
C SER A 17 7.86 13.45 15.33
N GLY A 18 9.04 13.72 15.89
CA GLY A 18 9.19 14.41 17.19
C GLY A 18 9.23 13.46 18.39
N TYR A 19 8.84 12.20 18.23
CA TYR A 19 8.89 11.13 19.24
C TYR A 19 9.76 9.94 18.77
N GLY A 20 10.71 10.19 17.87
CA GLY A 20 11.66 9.20 17.37
C GLY A 20 11.18 8.40 16.15
N GLY A 21 9.97 8.65 15.64
CA GLY A 21 9.37 7.94 14.51
C GLY A 21 9.33 8.72 13.19
N ILE A 22 8.63 8.16 12.22
CA ILE A 22 8.58 8.63 10.83
C ILE A 22 7.28 9.31 10.43
N ILE A 23 6.18 9.09 11.16
CA ILE A 23 4.86 9.61 10.81
C ILE A 23 4.78 11.08 11.21
N ASP A 24 4.79 11.98 10.25
CA ASP A 24 4.74 13.42 10.44
C ASP A 24 3.31 14.01 10.30
N LYS A 25 3.17 15.30 10.57
CA LYS A 25 1.88 16.00 10.47
C LYS A 25 1.29 15.98 9.05
N TRP A 26 2.15 16.00 8.02
CA TRP A 26 1.69 15.89 6.65
C TRP A 26 1.08 14.50 6.38
N THR A 27 1.76 13.44 6.77
CA THR A 27 1.28 12.05 6.66
C THR A 27 -0.05 11.87 7.38
N ILE A 28 -0.18 12.39 8.60
CA ILE A 28 -1.45 12.34 9.36
C ILE A 28 -2.54 13.12 8.60
N GLY A 29 -2.21 14.29 8.03
CA GLY A 29 -3.13 15.06 7.19
C GLY A 29 -3.62 14.28 5.96
N GLU A 30 -2.73 13.50 5.34
CA GLU A 30 -3.11 12.62 4.23
C GLU A 30 -4.03 11.47 4.66
N PHE A 31 -3.77 10.85 5.82
CA PHE A 31 -4.64 9.82 6.37
C PHE A 31 -6.04 10.36 6.71
N LEU A 32 -6.13 11.56 7.27
CA LEU A 32 -7.40 12.19 7.65
C LEU A 32 -8.33 12.47 6.48
N LYS A 33 -7.86 12.40 5.24
CA LYS A 33 -8.71 12.57 4.05
C LYS A 33 -9.72 11.43 3.88
N THR A 34 -9.35 10.20 4.28
CA THR A 34 -10.18 9.00 4.08
C THR A 34 -10.32 8.13 5.32
N ALA A 35 -9.53 8.36 6.37
CA ALA A 35 -9.51 7.56 7.59
C ALA A 35 -9.90 8.36 8.84
N HIS A 36 -10.49 7.69 9.82
CA HIS A 36 -10.42 8.14 11.21
C HIS A 36 -9.00 7.88 11.70
N VAL A 37 -8.35 8.88 12.30
CA VAL A 37 -6.99 8.75 12.85
C VAL A 37 -7.04 9.03 14.35
N GLY A 38 -6.35 8.20 15.13
CA GLY A 38 -6.30 8.31 16.60
C GLY A 38 -4.99 7.81 17.19
N ILE A 39 -4.77 8.09 18.47
CA ILE A 39 -3.61 7.64 19.25
C ILE A 39 -3.98 6.47 20.13
N VAL A 40 -3.15 5.41 20.12
CA VAL A 40 -3.17 4.28 21.05
C VAL A 40 -1.74 4.02 21.52
N SER A 41 -1.42 4.47 22.73
CA SER A 41 -0.05 4.44 23.26
C SER A 41 -0.02 4.12 24.74
N THR A 42 1.12 3.65 25.23
CA THR A 42 1.37 3.48 26.69
C THR A 42 1.78 4.77 27.39
N ARG A 43 1.98 5.86 26.65
CA ARG A 43 2.29 7.17 27.25
C ARG A 43 1.12 7.68 28.10
N GLY A 44 1.48 8.28 29.24
CA GLY A 44 0.47 8.87 30.12
C GLY A 44 -0.17 10.15 29.59
N ASP A 45 0.50 10.83 28.64
CA ASP A 45 0.10 12.10 28.02
C ASP A 45 -0.50 11.94 26.63
N CYS A 46 -0.92 10.74 26.22
CA CYS A 46 -1.40 10.44 24.88
C CYS A 46 -2.56 11.34 24.41
N HIS A 47 -3.40 11.85 25.33
CA HIS A 47 -4.44 12.83 25.01
C HIS A 47 -3.88 14.19 24.59
N ASN A 48 -2.80 14.64 25.22
CA ASN A 48 -2.12 15.89 24.85
C ASN A 48 -1.47 15.73 23.46
N VAL A 49 -0.82 14.59 23.21
CA VAL A 49 -0.26 14.27 21.90
C VAL A 49 -1.35 14.25 20.82
N ALA A 50 -2.48 13.59 21.07
CA ALA A 50 -3.60 13.58 20.12
C ALA A 50 -4.08 15.01 19.81
N SER A 51 -4.21 15.86 20.82
CA SER A 51 -4.60 17.27 20.66
C SER A 51 -3.58 18.07 19.84
N GLU A 52 -2.28 17.82 20.02
CA GLU A 52 -1.20 18.45 19.22
C GLU A 52 -1.33 18.16 17.72
N PHE A 53 -1.79 16.95 17.37
CA PHE A 53 -2.02 16.54 15.99
C PHE A 53 -3.47 16.75 15.52
N GLY A 54 -4.34 17.33 16.34
CA GLY A 54 -5.73 17.60 16.00
C GLY A 54 -6.60 16.34 15.88
N LEU A 55 -6.26 15.27 16.60
CA LEU A 55 -6.92 13.97 16.53
C LEU A 55 -8.04 13.86 17.59
N GLY A 56 -9.18 13.32 17.16
CA GLY A 56 -10.38 13.19 18.01
C GLY A 56 -10.40 11.97 18.92
N TYR A 57 -9.45 11.05 18.82
CA TYR A 57 -9.37 9.85 19.65
C TYR A 57 -7.99 9.67 20.25
N ALA A 58 -7.94 9.34 21.53
CA ALA A 58 -6.75 8.88 22.21
C ALA A 58 -7.12 7.86 23.29
N CYS A 59 -6.32 6.83 23.45
CA CYS A 59 -6.40 5.86 24.52
C CYS A 59 -5.01 5.56 25.09
N CYS A 60 -4.80 5.89 26.35
CA CYS A 60 -3.56 5.63 27.07
C CYS A 60 -3.62 4.26 27.76
N ALA A 61 -2.99 3.27 27.15
CA ALA A 61 -2.86 1.91 27.69
C ALA A 61 -1.84 1.83 28.85
N GLY A 62 -1.82 0.77 29.63
CA GLY A 62 -0.79 0.55 30.66
C GLY A 62 -1.19 -0.38 31.77
N VAL A 63 -0.36 -0.42 32.83
CA VAL A 63 -0.66 -1.14 34.07
C VAL A 63 -1.85 -0.46 34.74
N ASP A 64 -2.81 -1.24 35.24
CA ASP A 64 -4.09 -0.76 35.79
C ASP A 64 -4.91 0.11 34.81
N LYS A 65 -4.68 -0.01 33.54
CA LYS A 65 -5.36 0.65 32.42
C LYS A 65 -5.73 -0.37 31.35
N PRO A 66 -6.58 -0.01 30.37
CA PRO A 66 -6.83 -0.86 29.22
C PRO A 66 -5.53 -1.29 28.55
N THR A 67 -5.50 -2.50 27.98
CA THR A 67 -4.41 -2.90 27.07
C THR A 67 -4.49 -2.12 25.76
N LYS A 68 -3.42 -2.10 24.96
CA LYS A 68 -3.50 -1.52 23.61
C LYS A 68 -4.58 -2.23 22.77
N ALA A 69 -4.74 -3.54 22.90
CA ALA A 69 -5.80 -4.28 22.21
C ALA A 69 -7.21 -3.83 22.65
N ASP A 70 -7.43 -3.53 23.94
CA ASP A 70 -8.71 -3.00 24.42
C ASP A 70 -8.96 -1.59 23.87
N CYS A 71 -7.94 -0.75 23.85
CA CYS A 71 -7.99 0.58 23.22
C CYS A 71 -8.36 0.50 21.74
N LEU A 72 -7.77 -0.42 20.97
CA LEU A 72 -8.08 -0.62 19.57
C LEU A 72 -9.52 -1.12 19.36
N ARG A 73 -10.02 -2.01 20.23
CA ARG A 73 -11.41 -2.46 20.21
C ARG A 73 -12.40 -1.34 20.53
N ASP A 74 -12.11 -0.53 21.56
CA ASP A 74 -12.93 0.67 21.89
C ASP A 74 -12.93 1.67 20.72
N TYR A 75 -11.78 1.89 20.10
CA TYR A 75 -11.68 2.75 18.93
C TYR A 75 -12.54 2.22 17.77
N ALA A 76 -12.53 0.92 17.54
CA ALA A 76 -13.35 0.28 16.50
C ALA A 76 -14.85 0.45 16.76
N GLN A 77 -15.29 0.40 18.01
CA GLN A 77 -16.69 0.60 18.39
C GLN A 77 -17.12 2.06 18.22
N LYS A 78 -16.27 3.01 18.57
CA LYS A 78 -16.57 4.46 18.47
C LYS A 78 -16.61 4.98 17.04
N TYR A 79 -15.84 4.38 16.15
CA TYR A 79 -15.71 4.82 14.75
C TYR A 79 -15.90 3.62 13.82
N PRO A 80 -17.13 3.13 13.64
CA PRO A 80 -17.38 2.03 12.71
C PRO A 80 -17.05 2.44 11.26
N VAL A 81 -16.43 1.55 10.50
CA VAL A 81 -16.02 1.76 9.10
C VAL A 81 -16.27 0.52 8.28
N ASN A 82 -16.32 0.66 6.95
CA ASN A 82 -16.49 -0.45 6.00
C ASN A 82 -15.16 -0.98 5.45
N GLY A 83 -14.07 -0.21 5.59
CA GLY A 83 -12.72 -0.58 5.18
C GLY A 83 -11.89 -1.19 6.29
N GLY A 84 -10.58 -1.21 6.08
CA GLY A 84 -9.61 -1.78 7.03
C GLY A 84 -9.41 -0.97 8.31
N SER A 85 -8.72 -1.60 9.24
CA SER A 85 -8.27 -1.03 10.50
C SER A 85 -6.79 -1.28 10.64
N LEU A 86 -5.98 -0.23 10.63
CA LEU A 86 -4.52 -0.27 10.65
C LEU A 86 -3.97 0.30 11.96
N TYR A 87 -3.09 -0.42 12.62
CA TYR A 87 -2.28 0.10 13.71
C TYR A 87 -0.83 0.24 13.26
N ILE A 88 -0.28 1.44 13.35
CA ILE A 88 1.13 1.74 13.02
C ILE A 88 1.87 1.96 14.34
N ALA A 89 2.87 1.12 14.62
CA ALA A 89 3.69 1.19 15.82
C ALA A 89 5.07 0.54 15.55
N ASP A 90 5.96 0.53 16.53
CA ASP A 90 7.38 0.20 16.31
C ASP A 90 7.86 -1.05 17.05
N THR A 91 7.00 -1.73 17.84
CA THR A 91 7.43 -2.88 18.63
C THR A 91 6.74 -4.20 18.27
N PRO A 92 7.40 -5.36 18.48
CA PRO A 92 6.76 -6.68 18.33
C PRO A 92 5.56 -6.89 19.26
N HIS A 93 5.55 -6.22 20.43
CA HIS A 93 4.42 -6.26 21.35
C HIS A 93 3.18 -5.63 20.72
N ASP A 94 3.35 -4.51 20.02
CA ASP A 94 2.27 -3.81 19.33
C ASP A 94 1.65 -4.64 18.22
N PHE A 95 2.47 -5.39 17.48
CA PHE A 95 1.99 -6.36 16.50
C PHE A 95 1.02 -7.37 17.15
N THR A 96 1.41 -7.94 18.31
CA THR A 96 0.55 -8.88 19.04
C THR A 96 -0.75 -8.23 19.49
N GLN A 97 -0.70 -6.99 19.99
CA GLN A 97 -1.88 -6.24 20.41
C GLN A 97 -2.83 -5.93 19.23
N ALA A 98 -2.28 -5.56 18.07
CA ALA A 98 -3.06 -5.33 16.86
C ALA A 98 -3.81 -6.61 16.43
N LEU A 99 -3.12 -7.73 16.33
CA LEU A 99 -3.72 -9.02 15.97
C LEU A 99 -4.82 -9.44 16.96
N ASN A 100 -4.59 -9.28 18.25
CA ASN A 100 -5.58 -9.59 19.30
C ASN A 100 -6.84 -8.70 19.21
N ALA A 101 -6.73 -7.53 18.60
CA ALA A 101 -7.84 -6.63 18.37
C ALA A 101 -8.50 -6.82 16.98
N GLY A 102 -7.97 -7.69 16.12
CA GLY A 102 -8.43 -7.89 14.74
C GLY A 102 -8.03 -6.76 13.80
N TRP A 103 -6.91 -6.06 14.09
CA TRP A 103 -6.38 -4.97 13.29
C TRP A 103 -5.18 -5.43 12.47
N ASN A 104 -5.02 -4.87 11.26
CA ASN A 104 -3.75 -4.98 10.55
C ASN A 104 -2.68 -4.15 11.25
N PHE A 105 -1.42 -4.51 11.04
CA PHE A 105 -0.27 -3.86 11.67
C PHE A 105 0.74 -3.41 10.63
N ALA A 106 1.34 -2.24 10.86
CA ALA A 106 2.50 -1.77 10.12
C ALA A 106 3.62 -1.38 11.08
N ASP A 107 4.80 -1.97 10.87
CA ASP A 107 6.01 -1.62 11.62
C ASP A 107 6.56 -0.28 11.10
N ALA A 108 6.57 0.74 11.96
CA ALA A 108 7.07 2.06 11.64
C ALA A 108 8.57 2.07 11.26
N ASN A 109 9.37 1.14 11.79
CA ASN A 109 10.80 1.00 11.47
C ASN A 109 11.06 0.25 10.15
N HIS A 110 10.12 -0.62 9.75
CA HIS A 110 10.23 -1.48 8.57
C HIS A 110 8.97 -1.39 7.71
N LEU A 111 8.53 -0.17 7.42
CA LEU A 111 7.29 0.10 6.71
C LEU A 111 7.27 -0.59 5.33
N ARG A 112 6.18 -1.30 5.06
CA ARG A 112 5.94 -2.03 3.81
C ARG A 112 4.60 -1.62 3.23
N LEU A 113 4.53 -1.43 1.92
CA LEU A 113 3.32 -1.00 1.23
C LEU A 113 2.94 -2.00 0.13
N ASN A 114 1.63 -2.21 -0.03
CA ASN A 114 1.03 -2.91 -1.15
C ASN A 114 0.16 -1.89 -1.92
N LEU A 115 0.62 -1.48 -3.08
CA LEU A 115 0.01 -0.41 -3.89
C LEU A 115 -0.87 -1.02 -4.99
N GLY A 116 -2.13 -0.59 -5.05
CA GLY A 116 -3.14 -1.21 -5.90
C GLY A 116 -3.51 -2.59 -5.38
N ALA A 117 -3.72 -2.72 -4.06
CA ALA A 117 -3.87 -4.00 -3.38
C ALA A 117 -5.03 -4.84 -3.91
N GLY A 118 -6.12 -4.21 -4.38
CA GLY A 118 -7.29 -4.95 -4.86
C GLY A 118 -7.80 -5.95 -3.82
N GLY A 119 -7.90 -7.21 -4.25
CA GLY A 119 -8.21 -8.34 -3.38
C GLY A 119 -6.98 -9.09 -2.83
N ASP A 120 -5.78 -8.69 -3.23
CA ASP A 120 -4.51 -9.33 -2.80
C ASP A 120 -3.99 -8.66 -1.51
N ILE A 121 -4.63 -8.97 -0.41
CA ILE A 121 -4.40 -8.34 0.89
C ILE A 121 -3.28 -9.07 1.66
N HIS A 122 -2.34 -8.29 2.18
CA HIS A 122 -1.22 -8.81 2.96
C HIS A 122 -1.24 -8.28 4.40
N THR A 123 -1.11 -9.19 5.38
CA THR A 123 -0.94 -8.83 6.78
C THR A 123 0.48 -8.33 7.04
N GLY A 124 0.65 -7.32 7.88
CA GLY A 124 1.96 -6.72 8.18
C GLY A 124 2.47 -5.77 7.08
N VAL A 125 1.60 -5.39 6.15
CA VAL A 125 1.84 -4.49 5.03
C VAL A 125 0.67 -3.51 4.97
N VAL A 126 0.89 -2.24 4.66
CA VAL A 126 -0.19 -1.27 4.45
C VAL A 126 -0.79 -1.47 3.07
N ASN A 127 -2.04 -1.91 3.02
CA ASN A 127 -2.77 -2.16 1.77
C ASN A 127 -3.47 -0.88 1.31
N ILE A 128 -3.10 -0.38 0.13
CA ILE A 128 -3.61 0.86 -0.46
C ILE A 128 -4.30 0.55 -1.78
N ASP A 129 -5.54 1.01 -1.96
CA ASP A 129 -6.29 0.88 -3.22
C ASP A 129 -7.17 2.11 -3.43
N ALA A 130 -7.53 2.40 -4.68
CA ALA A 130 -8.45 3.48 -5.00
C ALA A 130 -9.90 3.16 -4.55
N ARG A 131 -10.23 1.89 -4.47
CA ARG A 131 -11.56 1.39 -4.12
C ARG A 131 -11.66 1.06 -2.64
N LEU A 132 -12.83 1.29 -2.08
CA LEU A 132 -13.18 0.80 -0.75
C LEU A 132 -13.52 -0.69 -0.82
N LEU A 133 -12.55 -1.53 -0.48
CA LEU A 133 -12.71 -2.98 -0.37
C LEU A 133 -12.45 -3.45 1.07
N PRO A 134 -12.94 -4.65 1.46
CA PRO A 134 -12.61 -5.21 2.77
C PRO A 134 -11.08 -5.27 2.98
N ASN A 135 -10.63 -4.89 4.17
CA ASN A 135 -9.22 -4.91 4.58
C ASN A 135 -8.28 -3.97 3.80
N ILE A 136 -8.79 -3.03 3.01
CA ILE A 136 -7.98 -1.90 2.52
C ILE A 136 -7.75 -0.95 3.70
N ASP A 137 -6.49 -0.67 3.99
CA ASP A 137 -6.09 0.16 5.12
C ASP A 137 -6.19 1.65 4.78
N ILE A 138 -5.85 2.01 3.54
CA ILE A 138 -5.91 3.39 3.03
C ILE A 138 -6.59 3.40 1.66
N VAL A 139 -7.75 4.05 1.57
CA VAL A 139 -8.42 4.28 0.27
C VAL A 139 -7.80 5.50 -0.38
N ARG A 140 -7.15 5.31 -1.54
CA ARG A 140 -6.42 6.38 -2.22
C ARG A 140 -6.22 6.10 -3.71
N ASP A 141 -6.58 7.07 -4.54
CA ASP A 141 -6.31 7.07 -5.99
C ASP A 141 -4.85 7.50 -6.23
N LEU A 142 -3.96 6.52 -6.35
CA LEU A 142 -2.52 6.74 -6.54
C LEU A 142 -2.17 7.30 -7.94
N GLU A 143 -3.11 7.34 -8.87
CA GLU A 143 -2.94 8.05 -10.14
C GLU A 143 -3.07 9.58 -9.97
N LYS A 144 -3.76 10.04 -8.93
CA LYS A 144 -4.04 11.46 -8.66
C LYS A 144 -3.32 12.01 -7.44
N ASP A 145 -3.20 11.18 -6.43
CA ASP A 145 -2.70 11.56 -5.10
C ASP A 145 -1.32 10.95 -4.81
N PRO A 146 -0.48 11.60 -4.01
CA PRO A 146 0.82 11.06 -3.64
C PRO A 146 0.68 9.85 -2.71
N ILE A 147 1.68 8.96 -2.69
CA ILE A 147 1.83 7.92 -1.68
C ILE A 147 1.93 8.58 -0.30
N PRO A 148 1.05 8.26 0.68
CA PRO A 148 0.86 9.06 1.90
C PRO A 148 1.87 8.75 3.00
N PHE A 149 3.14 8.64 2.66
CA PHE A 149 4.25 8.43 3.60
C PHE A 149 5.42 9.34 3.26
N PRO A 150 6.29 9.71 4.22
CA PRO A 150 7.47 10.53 3.95
C PRO A 150 8.47 9.82 3.03
N ASP A 151 9.30 10.61 2.34
CA ASP A 151 10.37 10.07 1.49
C ASP A 151 11.44 9.38 2.34
N GLY A 152 12.01 8.30 1.83
CA GLY A 152 13.08 7.56 2.49
C GLY A 152 12.64 6.71 3.70
N THR A 153 11.35 6.43 3.87
CA THR A 153 10.84 5.69 5.04
C THR A 153 10.40 4.26 4.75
N VAL A 154 10.09 3.94 3.50
CA VAL A 154 9.52 2.64 3.13
C VAL A 154 10.63 1.62 2.86
N GLN A 155 10.54 0.45 3.50
CA GLN A 155 11.48 -0.66 3.32
C GLN A 155 11.19 -1.46 2.06
N PHE A 156 9.91 -1.72 1.78
CA PHE A 156 9.49 -2.60 0.70
C PHE A 156 8.16 -2.13 0.12
N ILE A 157 8.06 -2.13 -1.21
CA ILE A 157 6.82 -1.82 -1.93
C ILE A 157 6.48 -2.98 -2.85
N VAL A 158 5.23 -3.44 -2.79
CA VAL A 158 4.65 -4.40 -3.74
C VAL A 158 3.70 -3.67 -4.67
N MET A 159 3.79 -3.95 -5.96
CA MET A 159 2.85 -3.55 -7.00
C MET A 159 2.60 -4.77 -7.89
N LYS A 160 1.44 -5.39 -7.71
CA LYS A 160 1.07 -6.58 -8.47
C LYS A 160 -0.18 -6.29 -9.26
N ASP A 161 -0.07 -6.40 -10.57
CA ASP A 161 -1.15 -6.11 -11.52
C ASP A 161 -1.80 -4.74 -11.24
N PHE A 162 -0.92 -3.72 -11.12
CA PHE A 162 -1.31 -2.34 -10.77
C PHE A 162 -0.74 -1.30 -11.74
N LEU A 163 0.53 -1.43 -12.14
CA LEU A 163 1.24 -0.38 -12.87
C LEU A 163 0.64 -0.14 -14.27
N GLU A 164 0.12 -1.18 -14.91
CA GLU A 164 -0.58 -1.14 -16.19
C GLU A 164 -1.89 -0.34 -16.15
N HIS A 165 -2.48 -0.18 -14.96
CA HIS A 165 -3.71 0.59 -14.78
C HIS A 165 -3.49 2.10 -14.68
N LEU A 166 -2.25 2.54 -14.48
CA LEU A 166 -1.89 3.95 -14.52
C LEU A 166 -1.79 4.45 -15.97
N SER A 167 -2.18 5.71 -16.21
CA SER A 167 -1.90 6.34 -17.50
C SER A 167 -0.40 6.25 -17.82
N TRP A 168 -0.04 5.78 -19.01
CA TRP A 168 1.36 5.66 -19.45
C TRP A 168 2.15 6.96 -19.28
N ARG A 169 1.48 8.12 -19.40
CA ARG A 169 2.09 9.43 -19.19
C ARG A 169 2.51 9.69 -17.75
N LYS A 170 1.93 8.98 -16.80
CA LYS A 170 2.17 9.15 -15.35
C LYS A 170 3.12 8.10 -14.77
N VAL A 171 3.31 6.97 -15.46
CA VAL A 171 4.12 5.83 -14.96
C VAL A 171 5.51 6.26 -14.50
N ALA A 172 6.27 6.99 -15.32
CA ALA A 172 7.63 7.39 -14.96
C ALA A 172 7.66 8.30 -13.72
N GLY A 173 6.73 9.25 -13.62
CA GLY A 173 6.59 10.12 -12.45
C GLY A 173 6.19 9.37 -11.18
N PHE A 174 5.27 8.42 -11.33
CA PHE A 174 4.86 7.54 -10.23
C PHE A 174 6.01 6.65 -9.75
N MET A 175 6.74 6.02 -10.66
CA MET A 175 7.89 5.19 -10.31
C MET A 175 9.02 6.01 -9.67
N LYS A 176 9.20 7.28 -10.07
CA LYS A 176 10.12 8.20 -9.37
C LYS A 176 9.65 8.48 -7.94
N GLN A 177 8.34 8.63 -7.73
CA GLN A 177 7.77 8.76 -6.38
C GLN A 177 8.02 7.48 -5.56
N VAL A 178 7.77 6.27 -6.11
CA VAL A 178 8.09 4.99 -5.49
C VAL A 178 9.56 4.94 -5.05
N TYR A 179 10.47 5.30 -5.94
CA TYR A 179 11.91 5.39 -5.63
C TYR A 179 12.19 6.34 -4.46
N ASN A 180 11.59 7.52 -4.45
CA ASN A 180 11.79 8.50 -3.38
C ASN A 180 11.28 7.98 -2.04
N LYS A 181 10.12 7.31 -1.99
CA LYS A 181 9.54 6.73 -0.77
C LYS A 181 10.40 5.62 -0.17
N LEU A 182 11.06 4.84 -1.00
CA LEU A 182 11.98 3.80 -0.51
C LEU A 182 13.14 4.41 0.27
N LYS A 183 13.48 3.80 1.40
CA LYS A 183 14.74 4.10 2.09
C LYS A 183 15.94 3.54 1.32
N SER A 184 17.15 4.03 1.64
CA SER A 184 18.39 3.47 1.06
C SER A 184 18.44 1.96 1.32
N GLY A 185 18.69 1.18 0.28
CA GLY A 185 18.64 -0.29 0.33
C GLY A 185 17.23 -0.90 0.39
N GLY A 186 16.19 -0.10 0.26
CA GLY A 186 14.81 -0.57 0.13
C GLY A 186 14.53 -1.20 -1.23
N TRP A 187 13.47 -2.00 -1.34
CA TRP A 187 13.13 -2.78 -2.52
C TRP A 187 11.73 -2.52 -3.00
N VAL A 188 11.54 -2.64 -4.32
CA VAL A 188 10.21 -2.72 -4.95
C VAL A 188 10.07 -4.04 -5.69
N PHE A 189 8.89 -4.67 -5.56
CA PHE A 189 8.44 -5.79 -6.40
C PHE A 189 7.36 -5.29 -7.34
N ILE A 190 7.47 -5.63 -8.62
CA ILE A 190 6.52 -5.27 -9.67
C ILE A 190 6.13 -6.53 -10.43
N GLN A 191 4.83 -6.75 -10.60
CA GLN A 191 4.26 -7.72 -11.54
C GLN A 191 3.28 -6.98 -12.45
N SER A 192 3.32 -7.28 -13.74
CA SER A 192 2.40 -6.72 -14.74
C SER A 192 2.38 -7.62 -15.98
N PRO A 193 1.37 -7.52 -16.85
CA PRO A 193 1.36 -8.22 -18.13
C PRO A 193 2.61 -7.94 -18.98
N ASP A 194 3.21 -9.01 -19.51
CA ASP A 194 4.35 -8.95 -20.40
C ASP A 194 3.87 -8.96 -21.86
N MET A 195 3.98 -7.80 -22.52
CA MET A 195 3.51 -7.65 -23.90
C MET A 195 4.24 -8.53 -24.90
N ASP A 196 5.51 -8.87 -24.66
CA ASP A 196 6.23 -9.81 -25.53
C ASP A 196 5.63 -11.22 -25.42
N ALA A 197 5.39 -11.69 -24.20
CA ALA A 197 4.78 -13.00 -23.98
C ALA A 197 3.34 -13.08 -24.55
N ILE A 198 2.57 -12.01 -24.37
CA ILE A 198 1.20 -11.89 -24.89
C ILE A 198 1.23 -11.87 -26.42
N TYR A 199 2.12 -11.06 -27.03
CA TYR A 199 2.29 -10.97 -28.48
C TYR A 199 2.65 -12.32 -29.10
N HIS A 200 3.62 -13.04 -28.52
CA HIS A 200 3.98 -14.38 -28.97
C HIS A 200 2.82 -15.36 -28.88
N SER A 201 2.04 -15.32 -27.80
CA SER A 201 0.85 -16.16 -27.68
C SER A 201 -0.20 -15.86 -28.74
N ILE A 202 -0.36 -14.59 -29.12
CA ILE A 202 -1.28 -14.17 -30.20
C ILE A 202 -0.79 -14.66 -31.55
N ILE A 203 0.48 -14.43 -31.90
CA ILE A 203 1.05 -14.80 -33.22
C ILE A 203 1.05 -16.32 -33.43
N GLU A 204 1.42 -17.06 -32.39
CA GLU A 204 1.49 -18.51 -32.43
C GLU A 204 0.14 -19.20 -32.18
N LYS A 205 -0.92 -18.42 -31.93
CA LYS A 205 -2.27 -18.91 -31.62
C LYS A 205 -2.27 -19.93 -30.47
N ARG A 206 -1.44 -19.67 -29.45
CA ARG A 206 -1.36 -20.52 -28.25
C ARG A 206 -2.37 -20.10 -27.20
N ASP A 207 -2.80 -21.05 -26.40
CA ASP A 207 -3.53 -20.76 -25.15
C ASP A 207 -2.65 -19.93 -24.22
N PHE A 208 -3.27 -19.04 -23.46
CA PHE A 208 -2.62 -18.23 -22.46
C PHE A 208 -2.41 -19.04 -21.17
N HIS A 209 -1.70 -18.47 -20.22
CA HIS A 209 -1.46 -19.14 -18.94
C HIS A 209 -2.75 -19.59 -18.24
N GLY A 210 -2.71 -20.76 -17.62
CA GLY A 210 -3.86 -21.35 -16.93
C GLY A 210 -4.92 -21.87 -17.91
N ASP A 211 -6.19 -21.68 -17.57
CA ASP A 211 -7.33 -22.13 -18.37
C ASP A 211 -7.76 -21.13 -19.45
N PHE A 212 -6.97 -20.08 -19.67
CA PHE A 212 -7.28 -19.04 -20.67
C PHE A 212 -6.98 -19.54 -22.09
N LYS A 213 -8.05 -19.90 -22.80
CA LYS A 213 -7.97 -20.35 -24.19
C LYS A 213 -7.68 -19.22 -25.15
N TYR A 214 -7.02 -19.52 -26.28
CA TYR A 214 -6.81 -18.58 -27.38
C TYR A 214 -8.15 -18.20 -28.02
N ARG A 215 -8.70 -17.05 -27.67
CA ARG A 215 -9.93 -16.46 -28.19
C ARG A 215 -9.96 -14.96 -27.94
N PHE A 216 -10.91 -14.25 -28.59
CA PHE A 216 -10.90 -12.78 -28.54
C PHE A 216 -11.11 -12.21 -27.13
N GLU A 217 -11.95 -12.85 -26.30
CA GLU A 217 -12.19 -12.41 -24.93
C GLU A 217 -10.89 -12.46 -24.08
N THR A 218 -10.15 -13.55 -24.24
CA THR A 218 -8.87 -13.73 -23.53
C THR A 218 -7.84 -12.71 -23.97
N ILE A 219 -7.72 -12.50 -25.29
CA ILE A 219 -6.82 -11.46 -25.84
C ILE A 219 -7.22 -10.08 -25.31
N SER A 220 -8.54 -9.77 -25.38
CA SER A 220 -9.07 -8.49 -24.89
C SER A 220 -8.78 -8.27 -23.41
N TYR A 221 -8.93 -9.31 -22.58
CA TYR A 221 -8.63 -9.26 -21.16
C TYR A 221 -7.14 -8.99 -20.89
N TRP A 222 -6.24 -9.73 -21.52
CA TRP A 222 -4.80 -9.55 -21.31
C TRP A 222 -4.26 -8.22 -21.85
N VAL A 223 -4.81 -7.72 -22.94
CA VAL A 223 -4.38 -6.45 -23.54
C VAL A 223 -5.12 -5.26 -22.92
N GLY A 224 -6.42 -5.38 -22.69
CA GLY A 224 -7.28 -4.25 -22.32
C GLY A 224 -7.67 -4.18 -20.84
N GLY A 225 -7.31 -5.19 -20.05
CA GLY A 225 -7.80 -5.36 -18.67
C GLY A 225 -9.22 -5.92 -18.62
N GLY A 226 -9.70 -6.20 -17.41
CA GLY A 226 -11.04 -6.76 -17.18
C GLY A 226 -12.19 -5.81 -17.54
N GLN A 227 -11.99 -4.50 -17.45
CA GLN A 227 -12.94 -3.44 -17.81
C GLN A 227 -14.30 -3.53 -17.10
N ASP A 228 -14.38 -4.28 -16.02
CA ASP A 228 -15.58 -4.45 -15.19
C ASP A 228 -15.82 -3.25 -14.26
N TYR A 229 -14.78 -2.42 -14.05
CA TYR A 229 -14.82 -1.11 -13.41
C TYR A 229 -13.75 -0.20 -14.04
N PRO A 230 -13.88 1.15 -13.94
CA PRO A 230 -13.00 2.08 -14.69
C PRO A 230 -11.51 1.90 -14.43
N GLU A 231 -11.12 1.59 -13.19
CA GLU A 231 -9.71 1.41 -12.82
C GLU A 231 -9.11 0.11 -13.38
N ASN A 232 -9.94 -0.89 -13.77
CA ASN A 232 -9.50 -2.18 -14.32
C ASN A 232 -9.27 -2.15 -15.83
N THR A 233 -8.86 -1.01 -16.36
CA THR A 233 -8.48 -0.83 -17.77
C THR A 233 -6.97 -0.68 -17.86
N HIS A 234 -6.33 -1.44 -18.75
CA HIS A 234 -4.91 -1.29 -19.03
C HIS A 234 -4.67 -0.02 -19.85
N LYS A 235 -3.82 0.87 -19.37
CA LYS A 235 -3.48 2.17 -19.96
C LYS A 235 -1.97 2.30 -20.25
N ALA A 236 -1.17 1.39 -19.71
CA ALA A 236 0.26 1.28 -19.98
C ALA A 236 0.62 -0.17 -20.29
N PHE A 237 1.61 -0.34 -21.14
CA PHE A 237 2.01 -1.63 -21.65
C PHE A 237 3.52 -1.79 -21.52
N PHE A 238 3.95 -2.92 -20.98
CA PHE A 238 5.35 -3.16 -20.64
C PHE A 238 5.85 -4.46 -21.27
N THR A 239 7.14 -4.49 -21.54
CA THR A 239 7.94 -5.70 -21.72
C THR A 239 8.99 -5.73 -20.61
N ILE A 240 9.65 -6.87 -20.40
CA ILE A 240 10.77 -6.98 -19.45
C ILE A 240 11.84 -5.91 -19.73
N ASP A 241 12.17 -5.70 -21.01
CA ASP A 241 13.20 -4.73 -21.40
C ASP A 241 12.79 -3.30 -21.06
N THR A 242 11.56 -2.91 -21.42
CA THR A 242 11.08 -1.54 -21.17
C THR A 242 10.93 -1.19 -19.70
N ILE A 243 10.48 -2.13 -18.86
CA ILE A 243 10.42 -1.90 -17.42
C ILE A 243 11.81 -1.86 -16.78
N HIS A 244 12.74 -2.70 -17.28
CA HIS A 244 14.12 -2.71 -16.83
C HIS A 244 14.82 -1.36 -17.13
N GLU A 245 14.68 -0.84 -18.35
CA GLU A 245 15.19 0.48 -18.73
C GLU A 245 14.59 1.59 -17.86
N LEU A 246 13.28 1.61 -17.67
CA LEU A 246 12.60 2.58 -16.82
C LEU A 246 13.17 2.57 -15.39
N LEU A 247 13.35 1.40 -14.79
CA LEU A 247 13.89 1.27 -13.43
C LEU A 247 15.32 1.79 -13.35
N LYS A 248 16.15 1.49 -14.36
CA LYS A 248 17.52 1.98 -14.45
C LYS A 248 17.57 3.50 -14.60
N ASP A 249 16.74 4.09 -15.46
CA ASP A 249 16.68 5.54 -15.70
C ASP A 249 16.24 6.31 -14.45
N ILE A 250 15.38 5.71 -13.63
CA ILE A 250 14.96 6.29 -12.34
C ILE A 250 16.09 6.27 -11.32
N GLY A 251 17.02 5.31 -11.41
CA GLY A 251 18.20 5.21 -10.56
C GLY A 251 18.22 3.98 -9.63
N PHE A 252 17.40 2.96 -9.88
CA PHE A 252 17.51 1.69 -9.15
C PHE A 252 18.88 1.04 -9.42
N SER A 253 19.56 0.62 -8.36
CA SER A 253 20.95 0.13 -8.43
C SER A 253 21.08 -1.34 -8.83
N GLN A 254 20.07 -2.14 -8.51
CA GLN A 254 20.02 -3.56 -8.81
C GLN A 254 18.60 -3.87 -9.32
N THR A 255 18.52 -4.46 -10.50
CA THR A 255 17.24 -4.83 -11.10
C THR A 255 17.33 -6.25 -11.61
N TYR A 256 16.40 -7.08 -11.20
CA TYR A 256 16.24 -8.44 -11.68
C TYR A 256 14.80 -8.64 -12.15
N CYS A 257 14.63 -8.98 -13.42
CA CYS A 257 13.34 -9.27 -14.02
C CYS A 257 13.33 -10.66 -14.64
N ARG A 258 12.18 -11.31 -14.58
CA ARG A 258 11.96 -12.62 -15.20
C ARG A 258 10.58 -12.70 -15.81
N ASN A 259 10.42 -13.52 -16.82
CA ASN A 259 9.10 -13.90 -17.33
C ASN A 259 8.39 -14.82 -16.32
N ASP A 260 7.10 -14.60 -16.16
CA ASP A 260 6.18 -15.46 -15.41
C ASP A 260 4.94 -15.71 -16.28
N ASN A 261 5.11 -16.53 -17.31
CA ASN A 261 4.13 -16.87 -18.33
C ASN A 261 3.68 -15.64 -19.15
N THR A 262 2.47 -15.14 -18.91
CA THR A 262 1.94 -13.91 -19.56
C THR A 262 2.24 -12.63 -18.80
N ASN A 263 2.88 -12.75 -17.63
CA ASN A 263 3.34 -11.63 -16.82
C ASN A 263 4.87 -11.60 -16.78
N PHE A 264 5.42 -10.47 -16.38
CA PHE A 264 6.77 -10.39 -15.83
C PHE A 264 6.73 -10.14 -14.33
N GLN A 265 7.80 -10.52 -13.66
CA GLN A 265 8.08 -10.15 -12.28
C GLN A 265 9.45 -9.47 -12.22
N CYS A 266 9.49 -8.26 -11.66
CA CYS A 266 10.72 -7.52 -11.42
C CYS A 266 10.89 -7.21 -9.94
N ILE A 267 12.12 -7.31 -9.45
CA ILE A 267 12.53 -6.78 -8.16
C ILE A 267 13.67 -5.79 -8.37
N ALA A 268 13.59 -4.64 -7.74
CA ALA A 268 14.61 -3.60 -7.90
C ALA A 268 14.95 -2.95 -6.54
N LYS A 269 16.23 -2.57 -6.38
CA LYS A 269 16.78 -2.00 -5.15
C LYS A 269 17.16 -0.53 -5.35
N LYS A 270 16.78 0.31 -4.39
CA LYS A 270 17.26 1.69 -4.30
C LYS A 270 18.68 1.77 -3.78
#